data_09958620a11a6e2b7b8c9a156239e5ce
#
_entry.id   09958620a11a6e2b7b8c9a156239e5ce
#
_cell.length_a   1.000
_cell.length_b   1.000
_cell.length_c   1.000
_cell.angle_alpha   90.00
_cell.angle_beta   90.00
_cell.angle_gamma   90.00
#
_symmetry.space_group_name_H-M   'P 1'
#
loop_
_entity.id
_entity.type
_entity.pdbx_description
1 polymer ?
#
loop_
_entity_poly.entity_id
_entity_poly.type
_entity_poly.pdbx_seq_one_letter_code
_entity_poly.pdbx_strand_id
1 'polypeptide(L)'
;MFDMLFERSRGIRFYPQITSKIIVQLFTSKFSTREEMFNFFCESDLDDFGQFIKECVEYEYPWKYIQDTVNRFFTERMPWCELTLKFPFVINSNVSELDTLCDTILKDNPKSVEDYHKGKTNSINHLKGVAMKMTKGKADIKIVTEILERKLKQ
;
A
#
# COMPACT_ATOMS: atom_id res chain seq x y z
N MET A 1 -19.30 14.82 -10.19
CA MET A 1 -18.82 14.02 -9.04
C MET A 1 -17.36 14.35 -8.69
N PHE A 2 -16.43 14.28 -9.63
CA PHE A 2 -15.03 14.69 -9.35
C PHE A 2 -14.91 16.18 -8.99
N ASP A 3 -15.67 17.06 -9.63
CA ASP A 3 -15.66 18.51 -9.35
C ASP A 3 -16.15 18.85 -7.94
N MET A 4 -17.15 18.12 -7.42
CA MET A 4 -17.64 18.31 -6.05
C MET A 4 -16.61 17.86 -4.98
N LEU A 5 -15.89 16.76 -5.24
CA LEU A 5 -14.79 16.32 -4.40
C LEU A 5 -13.65 17.34 -4.42
N PHE A 6 -13.46 17.99 -5.55
CA PHE A 6 -12.47 19.04 -5.76
C PHE A 6 -12.82 20.35 -5.05
N GLU A 7 -14.08 20.80 -5.06
CA GLU A 7 -14.48 22.06 -4.44
C GLU A 7 -14.53 21.99 -2.89
N ARG A 8 -14.87 20.85 -2.31
CA ARG A 8 -14.91 20.65 -0.85
C ARG A 8 -13.51 20.46 -0.24
N SER A 9 -12.55 19.95 -1.01
CA SER A 9 -11.18 19.69 -0.54
C SER A 9 -10.23 20.89 -0.66
N ARG A 10 -10.73 22.11 -0.59
CA ARG A 10 -9.94 23.37 -0.78
C ARG A 10 -8.70 23.54 0.12
N GLY A 11 -8.45 22.64 1.05
CA GLY A 11 -7.24 22.62 1.89
C GLY A 11 -6.36 21.38 1.72
N ILE A 12 -6.83 20.35 1.01
CA ILE A 12 -6.11 19.09 0.87
C ILE A 12 -5.48 19.04 -0.52
N ARG A 13 -4.18 18.76 -0.57
CA ARG A 13 -3.47 18.54 -1.83
C ARG A 13 -4.15 17.40 -2.58
N PHE A 14 -4.77 17.69 -3.73
CA PHE A 14 -5.50 16.71 -4.51
C PHE A 14 -4.53 15.74 -5.19
N TYR A 15 -4.71 14.44 -4.98
CA TYR A 15 -3.95 13.36 -5.60
C TYR A 15 -4.82 12.59 -6.59
N PRO A 16 -5.04 13.09 -7.82
CA PRO A 16 -6.05 12.57 -8.74
C PRO A 16 -5.80 11.11 -9.15
N GLN A 17 -4.55 10.70 -9.28
CA GLN A 17 -4.21 9.34 -9.74
C GLN A 17 -4.59 8.28 -8.70
N ILE A 18 -4.19 8.45 -7.44
CA ILE A 18 -4.51 7.49 -6.38
C ILE A 18 -6.00 7.53 -6.02
N THR A 19 -6.59 8.72 -5.96
CA THR A 19 -8.01 8.90 -5.67
C THR A 19 -8.89 8.21 -6.73
N SER A 20 -8.61 8.45 -8.01
CA SER A 20 -9.35 7.80 -9.09
C SER A 20 -9.17 6.28 -9.09
N LYS A 21 -7.97 5.80 -8.80
CA LYS A 21 -7.70 4.37 -8.69
C LYS A 21 -8.49 3.72 -7.55
N ILE A 22 -8.53 4.35 -6.36
CA ILE A 22 -9.31 3.85 -5.22
C ILE A 22 -10.80 3.85 -5.57
N ILE A 23 -11.34 4.96 -6.08
CA ILE A 23 -12.75 5.06 -6.43
C ILE A 23 -13.12 4.03 -7.50
N VAL A 24 -12.38 3.96 -8.60
CA VAL A 24 -12.72 3.07 -9.72
C VAL A 24 -12.53 1.59 -9.35
N GLN A 25 -11.45 1.21 -8.67
CA GLN A 25 -11.14 -0.19 -8.42
C GLN A 25 -11.78 -0.75 -7.14
N LEU A 26 -12.01 0.08 -6.13
CA LEU A 26 -12.49 -0.40 -4.84
C LEU A 26 -13.93 0.01 -4.54
N PHE A 27 -14.31 1.24 -4.86
CA PHE A 27 -15.66 1.73 -4.53
C PHE A 27 -16.72 1.27 -5.52
N THR A 28 -16.43 1.25 -6.83
CA THR A 28 -17.45 0.86 -7.83
C THR A 28 -18.03 -0.53 -7.60
N SER A 29 -17.26 -1.44 -7.04
CA SER A 29 -17.72 -2.79 -6.69
C SER A 29 -18.62 -2.85 -5.45
N LYS A 30 -18.73 -1.77 -4.69
CA LYS A 30 -19.50 -1.70 -3.44
C LYS A 30 -20.91 -1.14 -3.61
N PHE A 31 -21.20 -0.56 -4.76
CA PHE A 31 -22.48 0.09 -5.06
C PHE A 31 -23.12 -0.50 -6.30
N SER A 32 -24.44 -0.66 -6.27
CA SER A 32 -25.21 -1.20 -7.40
C SER A 32 -25.44 -0.14 -8.47
N THR A 33 -25.50 1.14 -8.09
CA THR A 33 -25.74 2.26 -8.99
C THR A 33 -24.78 3.42 -8.73
N ARG A 34 -24.64 4.30 -9.76
CA ARG A 34 -23.86 5.55 -9.61
C ARG A 34 -24.52 6.52 -8.63
N GLU A 35 -25.84 6.51 -8.55
CA GLU A 35 -26.61 7.36 -7.67
C GLU A 35 -26.39 6.98 -6.20
N GLU A 36 -26.42 5.68 -5.90
CA GLU A 36 -26.10 5.16 -4.57
C GLU A 36 -24.68 5.57 -4.13
N MET A 37 -23.70 5.42 -5.01
CA MET A 37 -22.33 5.85 -4.75
C MET A 37 -22.24 7.38 -4.55
N PHE A 38 -22.97 8.16 -5.34
CA PHE A 38 -22.99 9.62 -5.22
C PHE A 38 -23.59 10.06 -3.87
N ASN A 39 -24.73 9.50 -3.47
CA ASN A 39 -25.39 9.79 -2.20
C ASN A 39 -24.49 9.42 -1.03
N PHE A 40 -23.81 8.28 -1.10
CA PHE A 40 -22.82 7.87 -0.10
C PHE A 40 -21.72 8.94 0.09
N PHE A 41 -21.16 9.48 -0.98
CA PHE A 41 -20.14 10.53 -0.88
C PHE A 41 -20.71 11.87 -0.42
N CYS A 42 -21.98 12.17 -0.66
CA CYS A 42 -22.63 13.36 -0.12
C CYS A 42 -22.85 13.29 1.39
N GLU A 43 -23.07 12.10 1.93
CA GLU A 43 -23.30 11.83 3.34
C GLU A 43 -22.01 11.55 4.14
N SER A 44 -20.92 11.19 3.43
CA SER A 44 -19.65 10.85 4.07
C SER A 44 -18.82 12.08 4.42
N ASP A 45 -17.98 11.95 5.42
CA ASP A 45 -16.93 12.93 5.73
C ASP A 45 -15.82 12.87 4.69
N LEU A 46 -15.89 13.79 3.70
CA LEU A 46 -14.93 13.86 2.61
C LEU A 46 -13.56 14.37 3.05
N ASP A 47 -13.49 15.13 4.14
CA ASP A 47 -12.24 15.65 4.66
C ASP A 47 -11.43 14.52 5.30
N ASP A 48 -12.11 13.63 6.05
CA ASP A 48 -11.52 12.42 6.63
C ASP A 48 -11.03 11.46 5.54
N PHE A 49 -11.82 11.25 4.46
CA PHE A 49 -11.36 10.48 3.30
C PHE A 49 -10.17 11.13 2.59
N GLY A 50 -10.20 12.45 2.43
CA GLY A 50 -9.10 13.22 1.85
C GLY A 50 -7.82 13.10 2.65
N GLN A 51 -7.90 13.12 3.98
CA GLN A 51 -6.75 12.89 4.86
C GLN A 51 -6.18 11.48 4.69
N PHE A 52 -7.03 10.45 4.61
CA PHE A 52 -6.59 9.08 4.31
C PHE A 52 -5.86 8.97 2.96
N ILE A 53 -6.38 9.63 1.92
CA ILE A 53 -5.69 9.68 0.60
C ILE A 53 -4.33 10.34 0.70
N LYS A 54 -4.23 11.44 1.44
CA LYS A 54 -2.97 12.15 1.68
C LYS A 54 -1.96 11.23 2.37
N GLU A 55 -2.35 10.52 3.40
CA GLU A 55 -1.51 9.56 4.11
C GLU A 55 -1.05 8.41 3.19
N CYS A 56 -1.94 7.90 2.32
CA CYS A 56 -1.59 6.88 1.34
C CYS A 56 -0.42 7.30 0.43
N VAL A 57 -0.35 8.57 0.09
CA VAL A 57 0.71 9.12 -0.78
C VAL A 57 1.96 9.48 0.02
N GLU A 58 1.81 10.16 1.16
CA GLU A 58 2.94 10.62 1.98
C GLU A 58 3.73 9.46 2.57
N TYR A 59 3.04 8.39 2.99
CA TYR A 59 3.66 7.19 3.58
C TYR A 59 3.84 6.05 2.57
N GLU A 60 3.54 6.28 1.29
CA GLU A 60 3.66 5.28 0.22
C GLU A 60 3.00 3.93 0.59
N TYR A 61 1.77 3.98 1.14
CA TYR A 61 1.08 2.77 1.57
C TYR A 61 0.94 1.74 0.45
N PRO A 62 1.30 0.47 0.71
CA PRO A 62 1.09 -0.60 -0.25
C PRO A 62 -0.37 -0.74 -0.65
N TRP A 63 -0.62 -1.02 -1.94
CA TRP A 63 -1.98 -1.17 -2.46
C TRP A 63 -2.84 -2.15 -1.66
N LYS A 64 -2.23 -3.24 -1.16
CA LYS A 64 -2.91 -4.22 -0.33
C LYS A 64 -3.44 -3.63 0.98
N TYR A 65 -2.65 -2.77 1.65
CA TYR A 65 -3.10 -2.09 2.86
C TYR A 65 -4.28 -1.14 2.55
N ILE A 66 -4.18 -0.38 1.45
CA ILE A 66 -5.27 0.51 1.00
C ILE A 66 -6.55 -0.29 0.74
N GLN A 67 -6.45 -1.43 0.03
CA GLN A 67 -7.60 -2.31 -0.22
C GLN A 67 -8.23 -2.83 1.09
N ASP A 68 -7.41 -3.30 2.01
CA ASP A 68 -7.89 -3.85 3.29
C ASP A 68 -8.55 -2.76 4.14
N THR A 69 -7.99 -1.55 4.17
CA THR A 69 -8.57 -0.39 4.88
C THR A 69 -9.90 0.03 4.26
N VAL A 70 -9.98 0.14 2.93
CA VAL A 70 -11.23 0.43 2.23
C VAL A 70 -12.28 -0.65 2.50
N ASN A 71 -11.92 -1.93 2.44
CA ASN A 71 -12.85 -3.01 2.75
C ASN A 71 -13.37 -2.92 4.19
N ARG A 72 -12.50 -2.62 5.16
CA ARG A 72 -12.89 -2.43 6.56
C ARG A 72 -13.82 -1.24 6.75
N PHE A 73 -13.58 -0.13 6.07
CA PHE A 73 -14.46 1.03 6.09
C PHE A 73 -15.91 0.62 5.76
N PHE A 74 -16.12 -0.17 4.71
CA PHE A 74 -17.46 -0.65 4.34
C PHE A 74 -18.03 -1.71 5.29
N THR A 75 -17.18 -2.54 5.90
CA THR A 75 -17.61 -3.63 6.77
C THR A 75 -17.86 -3.15 8.20
N GLU A 76 -16.96 -2.36 8.75
CA GLU A 76 -16.99 -1.91 10.15
C GLU A 76 -17.72 -0.57 10.30
N ARG A 77 -17.94 0.15 9.20
CA ARG A 77 -18.60 1.48 9.15
C ARG A 77 -18.00 2.50 10.10
N MET A 78 -16.67 2.48 10.22
CA MET A 78 -15.89 3.40 11.04
C MET A 78 -15.32 4.53 10.19
N PRO A 79 -15.14 5.75 10.75
CA PRO A 79 -14.40 6.84 10.10
C PRO A 79 -12.98 6.41 9.70
N TRP A 80 -12.43 7.02 8.64
CA TRP A 80 -11.08 6.69 8.16
C TRP A 80 -10.00 6.96 9.21
N CYS A 81 -10.09 8.06 9.93
CA CYS A 81 -9.18 8.41 11.03
C CYS A 81 -9.18 7.35 12.13
N GLU A 82 -10.33 6.80 12.48
CA GLU A 82 -10.44 5.74 13.49
C GLU A 82 -9.90 4.41 12.96
N LEU A 83 -10.13 4.08 11.68
CA LEU A 83 -9.59 2.90 11.04
C LEU A 83 -8.06 2.92 10.98
N THR A 84 -7.46 4.06 10.63
CA THR A 84 -5.99 4.18 10.56
C THR A 84 -5.35 4.09 11.95
N LEU A 85 -6.01 4.59 12.98
CA LEU A 85 -5.57 4.44 14.37
C LEU A 85 -5.69 3.00 14.89
N LYS A 86 -6.80 2.33 14.59
CA LYS A 86 -7.07 0.95 15.04
C LYS A 86 -6.27 -0.10 14.28
N PHE A 87 -6.01 0.14 13.00
CA PHE A 87 -5.26 -0.74 12.10
C PHE A 87 -4.10 0.01 11.43
N PRO A 88 -3.11 0.50 12.21
CA PRO A 88 -2.04 1.30 11.66
C PRO A 88 -1.21 0.48 10.66
N PHE A 89 -0.75 1.16 9.62
CA PHE A 89 0.29 0.60 8.77
C PHE A 89 1.64 0.74 9.48
N VAL A 90 2.12 -0.35 10.01
CA VAL A 90 3.44 -0.40 10.66
C VAL A 90 4.42 -0.97 9.66
N ILE A 91 5.37 -0.13 9.21
CA ILE A 91 6.52 -0.58 8.42
C ILE A 91 7.50 -1.26 9.37
N ASN A 92 7.81 -2.52 9.11
CA ASN A 92 8.89 -3.19 9.82
C ASN A 92 10.24 -2.72 9.26
N SER A 93 10.93 -1.87 10.02
CA SER A 93 12.29 -1.38 9.75
C SER A 93 13.33 -2.02 10.68
N ASN A 94 12.96 -3.08 11.42
CA ASN A 94 13.89 -3.80 12.27
C ASN A 94 14.92 -4.55 11.40
N VAL A 95 16.12 -4.00 11.32
CA VAL A 95 17.21 -4.51 10.47
C VAL A 95 17.53 -5.97 10.77
N SER A 96 17.52 -6.39 12.05
CA SER A 96 17.84 -7.77 12.44
C SER A 96 16.77 -8.77 11.94
N GLU A 97 15.49 -8.42 12.06
CA GLU A 97 14.41 -9.27 11.56
C GLU A 97 14.42 -9.34 10.02
N LEU A 98 14.65 -8.21 9.36
CA LEU A 98 14.72 -8.14 7.90
C LEU A 98 15.97 -8.87 7.37
N ASP A 99 17.08 -8.85 8.10
CA ASP A 99 18.30 -9.60 7.75
C ASP A 99 18.04 -11.11 7.77
N THR A 100 17.41 -11.62 8.82
CA THR A 100 17.01 -13.03 8.95
C THR A 100 16.00 -13.44 7.87
N LEU A 101 15.04 -12.55 7.57
CA LEU A 101 14.08 -12.76 6.50
C LEU A 101 14.78 -12.87 5.14
N CYS A 102 15.74 -11.99 4.85
CA CYS A 102 16.51 -12.01 3.61
C CYS A 102 17.33 -13.31 3.48
N ASP A 103 17.93 -13.82 4.58
CA ASP A 103 18.61 -15.11 4.56
C ASP A 103 17.69 -16.26 4.16
N THR A 104 16.49 -16.28 4.72
CA THR A 104 15.47 -17.29 4.35
C THR A 104 15.10 -17.17 2.88
N ILE A 105 14.86 -15.95 2.39
CA ILE A 105 14.51 -15.70 0.99
C ILE A 105 15.61 -16.17 0.04
N LEU A 106 16.86 -15.88 0.34
CA LEU A 106 18.00 -16.31 -0.49
C LEU A 106 18.14 -17.83 -0.52
N LYS A 107 17.95 -18.51 0.61
CA LYS A 107 17.95 -19.97 0.70
C LYS A 107 16.83 -20.62 -0.11
N ASP A 108 15.63 -20.04 -0.05
CA ASP A 108 14.45 -20.60 -0.71
C ASP A 108 14.43 -20.30 -2.23
N ASN A 109 15.24 -19.34 -2.69
CA ASN A 109 15.27 -18.91 -4.09
C ASN A 109 16.66 -19.00 -4.73
N PRO A 110 17.35 -20.18 -4.71
CA PRO A 110 18.71 -20.31 -5.20
C PRO A 110 18.85 -19.94 -6.69
N LYS A 111 17.83 -20.22 -7.50
CA LYS A 111 17.81 -19.87 -8.92
C LYS A 111 17.86 -18.35 -9.15
N SER A 112 17.17 -17.57 -8.33
CA SER A 112 17.20 -16.11 -8.42
C SER A 112 18.56 -15.54 -8.01
N VAL A 113 19.23 -16.18 -7.04
CA VAL A 113 20.59 -15.85 -6.64
C VAL A 113 21.57 -16.10 -7.76
N GLU A 114 21.52 -17.28 -8.42
CA GLU A 114 22.35 -17.59 -9.58
C GLU A 114 22.10 -16.62 -10.74
N ASP A 115 20.84 -16.30 -11.03
CA ASP A 115 20.49 -15.36 -12.09
C ASP A 115 21.04 -13.95 -11.82
N TYR A 116 21.06 -13.53 -10.56
CA TYR A 116 21.69 -12.27 -10.16
C TYR A 116 23.21 -12.29 -10.43
N HIS A 117 23.92 -13.37 -10.05
CA HIS A 117 25.35 -13.52 -10.30
C HIS A 117 25.68 -13.62 -11.80
N LYS A 118 24.72 -14.06 -12.62
CA LYS A 118 24.82 -14.03 -14.10
C LYS A 118 24.51 -12.65 -14.71
N GLY A 119 24.32 -11.61 -13.87
CA GLY A 119 24.08 -10.23 -14.32
C GLY A 119 22.62 -9.90 -14.65
N LYS A 120 21.66 -10.77 -14.31
CA LYS A 120 20.24 -10.50 -14.54
C LYS A 120 19.69 -9.62 -13.43
N THR A 121 19.66 -8.31 -13.64
CA THR A 121 19.18 -7.32 -12.65
C THR A 121 17.73 -7.52 -12.19
N ASN A 122 16.88 -8.14 -13.01
CA ASN A 122 15.49 -8.44 -12.64
C ASN A 122 15.36 -9.46 -11.51
N SER A 123 16.40 -10.25 -11.22
CA SER A 123 16.39 -11.25 -10.16
C SER A 123 16.25 -10.61 -8.78
N ILE A 124 16.87 -9.44 -8.55
CA ILE A 124 16.71 -8.72 -7.29
C ILE A 124 15.27 -8.21 -7.09
N ASN A 125 14.60 -7.79 -8.17
CA ASN A 125 13.21 -7.35 -8.10
C ASN A 125 12.28 -8.52 -7.72
N HIS A 126 12.57 -9.72 -8.20
CA HIS A 126 11.85 -10.93 -7.79
C HIS A 126 12.04 -11.19 -6.29
N LEU A 127 13.28 -11.15 -5.77
CA LEU A 127 13.57 -11.35 -4.34
C LEU A 127 12.89 -10.30 -3.46
N LYS A 128 12.88 -9.02 -3.88
CA LYS A 128 12.12 -7.95 -3.23
C LYS A 128 10.61 -8.26 -3.20
N GLY A 129 10.07 -8.74 -4.30
CA GLY A 129 8.66 -9.15 -4.39
C GLY A 129 8.32 -10.28 -3.43
N VAL A 130 9.21 -11.25 -3.26
CA VAL A 130 9.07 -12.34 -2.27
C VAL A 130 9.08 -11.78 -0.85
N ALA A 131 10.01 -10.86 -0.51
CA ALA A 131 10.07 -10.20 0.79
C ALA A 131 8.77 -9.44 1.10
N MET A 132 8.27 -8.66 0.16
CA MET A 132 7.01 -7.94 0.32
C MET A 132 5.81 -8.87 0.48
N LYS A 133 5.80 -10.01 -0.22
CA LYS A 133 4.75 -11.03 -0.07
C LYS A 133 4.78 -11.67 1.31
N MET A 134 5.96 -12.09 1.80
CA MET A 134 6.12 -12.72 3.11
C MET A 134 5.74 -11.78 4.26
N THR A 135 6.07 -10.50 4.16
CA THR A 135 5.77 -9.48 5.16
C THR A 135 4.38 -8.83 4.97
N LYS A 136 3.60 -9.29 3.99
CA LYS A 136 2.29 -8.70 3.62
C LYS A 136 2.39 -7.19 3.33
N GLY A 137 3.48 -6.77 2.71
CA GLY A 137 3.74 -5.38 2.36
C GLY A 137 4.28 -4.51 3.52
N LYS A 138 4.63 -5.08 4.65
CA LYS A 138 5.06 -4.34 5.85
C LYS A 138 6.58 -4.15 5.96
N ALA A 139 7.39 -4.80 5.13
CA ALA A 139 8.84 -4.60 5.14
C ALA A 139 9.22 -3.25 4.53
N ASP A 140 10.20 -2.57 5.13
CA ASP A 140 10.83 -1.42 4.50
C ASP A 140 11.64 -1.89 3.29
N ILE A 141 11.15 -1.54 2.09
CA ILE A 141 11.74 -1.99 0.83
C ILE A 141 13.17 -1.45 0.61
N LYS A 142 13.49 -0.28 1.19
CA LYS A 142 14.82 0.31 1.09
C LYS A 142 15.82 -0.53 1.87
N ILE A 143 15.49 -0.83 3.14
CA ILE A 143 16.32 -1.68 4.02
C ILE A 143 16.45 -3.09 3.44
N VAL A 144 15.35 -3.70 2.96
CA VAL A 144 15.38 -5.02 2.30
C VAL A 144 16.30 -5.00 1.09
N THR A 145 16.24 -3.94 0.28
CA THR A 145 17.11 -3.81 -0.90
C THR A 145 18.57 -3.77 -0.51
N GLU A 146 18.94 -2.94 0.46
CA GLU A 146 20.32 -2.82 0.95
C GLU A 146 20.86 -4.14 1.51
N ILE A 147 20.03 -4.86 2.28
CA ILE A 147 20.40 -6.16 2.84
C ILE A 147 20.61 -7.19 1.73
N LEU A 148 19.68 -7.30 0.78
CA LEU A 148 19.79 -8.25 -0.34
C LEU A 148 21.01 -7.96 -1.21
N GLU A 149 21.27 -6.68 -1.55
CA GLU A 149 22.45 -6.31 -2.31
C GLU A 149 23.76 -6.61 -1.57
N ARG A 150 23.80 -6.37 -0.28
CA ARG A 150 24.96 -6.68 0.56
C ARG A 150 25.25 -8.18 0.57
N LYS A 151 24.21 -9.02 0.77
CA LYS A 151 24.35 -10.48 0.84
C LYS A 151 24.64 -11.12 -0.52
N LEU A 152 24.13 -10.56 -1.60
CA LEU A 152 24.39 -11.08 -2.96
C LEU A 152 25.77 -10.68 -3.52
N LYS A 153 26.45 -9.71 -2.92
CA LYS A 153 27.82 -9.30 -3.30
C LYS A 153 28.90 -10.06 -2.53
N GLN A 154 28.52 -10.85 -1.53
CA GLN A 154 29.42 -11.74 -0.78
C GLN A 154 29.60 -13.07 -1.51
#